data_57b01a8d830411faf499593f613605fa
#
_entry.id   57b01a8d830411faf499593f613605fa
#
_cell.length_a   1.000
_cell.length_b   1.000
_cell.length_c   1.000
_cell.angle_alpha   90.00
_cell.angle_beta   90.00
_cell.angle_gamma   90.00
#
_symmetry.space_group_name_H-M   'P 1'
#
loop_
_entity.id
_entity.type
_entity.pdbx_description
1 polymer ?
#
loop_
_entity_poly.entity_id
_entity_poly.type
_entity_poly.pdbx_seq_one_letter_code
_entity_poly.pdbx_strand_id
1 'polypeptide(L)'
;MSKISKEAYDVYGQVYKIWKDSTGYASVGRKSYNKNPAEYKLAKKYIREFWKEVMGTKFPYQFEEVSGNRRSWLRRRKGKLVFVINPSKGWQNLNHAIGHLLAYRKYPKLRPHSTENAWLEVRGAKLIVKDYLK
;
A
#
# COMPACT_ATOMS: atom_id res chain seq x y z
N MET A 1 -19.39 -11.09 4.12
CA MET A 1 -18.01 -11.06 3.62
C MET A 1 -17.99 -11.34 2.14
N SER A 2 -17.44 -10.43 1.36
CA SER A 2 -17.26 -10.69 -0.06
C SER A 2 -16.11 -11.67 -0.26
N LYS A 3 -16.35 -12.71 -1.02
CA LYS A 3 -15.29 -13.65 -1.37
C LYS A 3 -14.34 -13.00 -2.38
N ILE A 4 -13.05 -13.17 -2.16
CA ILE A 4 -12.04 -12.77 -3.16
C ILE A 4 -12.16 -13.76 -4.32
N SER A 5 -12.21 -13.26 -5.55
CA SER A 5 -12.26 -14.12 -6.72
C SER A 5 -10.96 -14.93 -6.84
N LYS A 6 -11.02 -16.07 -7.51
CA LYS A 6 -9.81 -16.87 -7.75
C LYS A 6 -8.75 -16.06 -8.48
N GLU A 7 -9.16 -15.29 -9.49
CA GLU A 7 -8.25 -14.45 -10.24
C GLU A 7 -7.53 -13.43 -9.35
N ALA A 8 -8.29 -12.73 -8.50
CA ALA A 8 -7.70 -11.76 -7.56
C ALA A 8 -6.76 -12.47 -6.58
N TYR A 9 -7.17 -13.62 -6.07
CA TYR A 9 -6.35 -14.42 -5.15
C TYR A 9 -5.00 -14.79 -5.79
N ASP A 10 -5.02 -15.20 -7.05
CA ASP A 10 -3.79 -15.56 -7.78
C ASP A 10 -2.87 -14.34 -7.96
N VAL A 11 -3.44 -13.18 -8.24
CA VAL A 11 -2.66 -11.94 -8.36
C VAL A 11 -2.06 -11.53 -7.01
N TYR A 12 -2.82 -11.64 -5.92
CA TYR A 12 -2.27 -11.40 -4.58
C TYR A 12 -1.12 -12.35 -4.24
N GLY A 13 -1.18 -13.60 -4.75
CA GLY A 13 -0.06 -14.53 -4.62
C GLY A 13 1.22 -14.00 -5.24
N GLN A 14 1.11 -13.26 -6.33
CA GLN A 14 2.27 -12.60 -6.95
C GLN A 14 2.84 -11.50 -6.05
N VAL A 15 1.98 -10.75 -5.35
CA VAL A 15 2.45 -9.74 -4.39
C VAL A 15 3.29 -10.39 -3.29
N TYR A 16 2.79 -11.49 -2.71
CA TYR A 16 3.53 -12.21 -1.66
C TYR A 16 4.84 -12.76 -2.17
N LYS A 17 4.87 -13.26 -3.41
CA LYS A 17 6.09 -13.76 -4.01
C LYS A 17 7.15 -12.67 -4.15
N ILE A 18 6.74 -11.48 -4.60
CA ILE A 18 7.64 -10.34 -4.71
C ILE A 18 8.28 -10.02 -3.35
N TRP A 19 7.48 -9.97 -2.29
CA TRP A 19 7.99 -9.69 -0.95
C TRP A 19 8.91 -10.80 -0.47
N LYS A 20 8.53 -12.06 -0.68
CA LYS A 20 9.34 -13.21 -0.25
C LYS A 20 10.69 -13.23 -0.97
N ASP A 21 10.69 -13.03 -2.28
CA ASP A 21 11.92 -13.07 -3.08
C ASP A 21 12.87 -11.92 -2.72
N SER A 22 12.35 -10.76 -2.35
CA SER A 22 13.17 -9.59 -2.06
C SER A 22 13.58 -9.47 -0.60
N THR A 23 12.77 -9.94 0.34
CA THR A 23 13.01 -9.79 1.78
C THR A 23 13.24 -11.10 2.51
N GLY A 24 12.98 -12.23 1.85
CA GLY A 24 12.99 -13.55 2.49
C GLY A 24 11.78 -13.80 3.39
N TYR A 25 10.86 -12.86 3.44
CA TYR A 25 9.71 -12.95 4.32
C TYR A 25 8.48 -12.37 3.66
N ALA A 26 7.43 -13.16 3.58
CA ALA A 26 6.12 -12.69 3.18
C ALA A 26 5.08 -13.34 4.08
N SER A 27 4.29 -12.53 4.74
CA SER A 27 3.22 -13.01 5.59
C SER A 27 1.98 -12.19 5.33
N VAL A 28 0.85 -12.86 5.34
CA VAL A 28 -0.47 -12.23 5.25
C VAL A 28 -0.98 -11.78 6.61
N GLY A 29 -0.18 -11.94 7.66
CA GLY A 29 -0.62 -11.64 9.01
C GLY A 29 0.07 -10.43 9.62
N ARG A 30 -0.32 -10.13 10.85
CA ARG A 30 0.22 -8.99 11.60
C ARG A 30 1.74 -9.05 11.79
N LYS A 31 2.33 -10.26 11.74
CA LYS A 31 3.76 -10.46 11.98
C LYS A 31 4.63 -9.89 10.88
N SER A 32 4.08 -9.61 9.70
CA SER A 32 4.86 -9.05 8.60
C SER A 32 5.14 -7.55 8.76
N TYR A 33 4.40 -6.88 9.63
CA TYR A 33 4.40 -5.42 9.68
C TYR A 33 5.74 -4.82 10.08
N ASN A 34 6.50 -5.50 10.94
CA ASN A 34 7.73 -4.94 11.49
C ASN A 34 9.01 -5.45 10.80
N LYS A 35 8.87 -6.24 9.73
CA LYS A 35 10.06 -6.84 9.10
C LYS A 35 10.83 -5.86 8.21
N ASN A 36 10.13 -4.94 7.59
CA ASN A 36 10.74 -3.96 6.69
C ASN A 36 10.14 -2.58 6.98
N PRO A 37 10.54 -1.95 8.12
CA PRO A 37 9.99 -0.64 8.45
C PRO A 37 10.34 0.37 7.36
N ALA A 38 9.41 1.25 7.07
CA ALA A 38 9.59 2.27 6.06
C ALA A 38 9.99 3.57 6.73
N GLU A 39 11.00 4.26 6.18
CA GLU A 39 11.32 5.61 6.63
C GLU A 39 10.22 6.56 6.15
N TYR A 40 9.75 7.44 7.03
CA TYR A 40 8.63 8.32 6.72
C TYR A 40 8.88 9.18 5.48
N LYS A 41 10.09 9.74 5.35
CA LYS A 41 10.45 10.55 4.19
C LYS A 41 10.37 9.77 2.89
N LEU A 42 10.87 8.54 2.89
CA LEU A 42 10.84 7.67 1.71
C LEU A 42 9.41 7.17 1.43
N ALA A 43 8.65 6.91 2.47
CA ALA A 43 7.24 6.51 2.32
C ALA A 43 6.44 7.59 1.60
N LYS A 44 6.64 8.86 1.97
CA LYS A 44 5.96 9.98 1.29
C LYS A 44 6.37 10.08 -0.18
N LYS A 45 7.67 9.93 -0.45
CA LYS A 45 8.17 9.97 -1.82
C LYS A 45 7.57 8.86 -2.66
N TYR A 46 7.53 7.65 -2.13
CA TYR A 46 6.92 6.50 -2.81
C TYR A 46 5.45 6.75 -3.14
N ILE A 47 4.67 7.23 -2.17
CA ILE A 47 3.24 7.47 -2.39
C ILE A 47 3.02 8.53 -3.47
N ARG A 48 3.76 9.62 -3.44
CA ARG A 48 3.66 10.68 -4.46
C ARG A 48 4.00 10.16 -5.85
N GLU A 49 5.07 9.39 -5.96
CA GLU A 49 5.53 8.82 -7.23
C GLU A 49 4.55 7.81 -7.79
N PHE A 50 4.10 6.88 -6.96
CA PHE A 50 3.18 5.83 -7.38
C PHE A 50 1.82 6.41 -7.75
N TRP A 51 1.31 7.35 -6.96
CA TRP A 51 0.06 8.03 -7.27
C TRP A 51 0.11 8.73 -8.63
N LYS A 52 1.17 9.46 -8.87
CA LYS A 52 1.34 10.17 -10.15
C LYS A 52 1.41 9.20 -11.31
N GLU A 53 2.11 8.09 -11.14
CA GLU A 53 2.22 7.06 -12.18
C GLU A 53 0.86 6.45 -12.52
N VAL A 54 0.03 6.17 -11.51
CA VAL A 54 -1.27 5.53 -11.72
C VAL A 54 -2.35 6.53 -12.12
N MET A 55 -2.40 7.67 -11.45
CA MET A 55 -3.49 8.64 -11.61
C MET A 55 -3.16 9.78 -12.56
N GLY A 56 -1.89 9.99 -12.88
CA GLY A 56 -1.45 11.08 -13.74
C GLY A 56 -1.48 12.45 -13.07
N THR A 57 -1.77 12.53 -11.78
CA THR A 57 -1.91 13.78 -11.04
C THR A 57 -1.08 13.75 -9.77
N LYS A 58 -0.90 14.92 -9.18
CA LYS A 58 -0.21 15.06 -7.90
C LYS A 58 -1.08 14.46 -6.79
N PHE A 59 -0.44 13.84 -5.78
CA PHE A 59 -1.13 13.29 -4.62
C PHE A 59 -1.87 14.43 -3.89
N PRO A 60 -3.20 14.30 -3.71
CA PRO A 60 -4.01 15.45 -3.26
C PRO A 60 -4.11 15.62 -1.75
N TYR A 61 -3.56 14.69 -0.95
CA TYR A 61 -3.72 14.74 0.49
C TYR A 61 -2.43 15.14 1.17
N GLN A 62 -2.56 15.76 2.34
CA GLN A 62 -1.42 16.02 3.22
C GLN A 62 -1.04 14.73 3.95
N PHE A 63 0.17 14.67 4.47
CA PHE A 63 0.67 13.52 5.21
C PHE A 63 0.78 13.83 6.69
N GLU A 64 0.63 12.80 7.50
CA GLU A 64 0.87 12.84 8.93
C GLU A 64 1.54 11.54 9.36
N GLU A 65 2.58 11.64 10.17
CA GLU A 65 3.24 10.45 10.73
C GLU A 65 2.53 10.01 12.00
N VAL A 66 2.21 8.71 12.09
CA VAL A 66 1.63 8.11 13.30
C VAL A 66 2.45 6.90 13.72
N SER A 67 2.24 6.43 14.93
CA SER A 67 2.97 5.31 15.51
C SER A 67 2.01 4.37 16.25
N GLY A 68 2.57 3.32 16.87
CA GLY A 68 1.79 2.36 17.64
C GLY A 68 1.02 1.41 16.73
N ASN A 69 -0.22 1.12 17.11
CA ASN A 69 -1.07 0.17 16.41
C ASN A 69 -1.89 0.77 15.28
N ARG A 70 -1.71 2.05 15.00
CA ARG A 70 -2.47 2.73 13.96
C ARG A 70 -2.01 2.26 12.58
N ARG A 71 -2.99 2.04 11.70
CA ARG A 71 -2.70 1.67 10.30
C ARG A 71 -2.52 2.92 9.45
N SER A 72 -1.74 2.80 8.39
CA SER A 72 -1.67 3.85 7.36
C SER A 72 -3.01 3.89 6.62
N TRP A 73 -3.65 5.04 6.59
CA TRP A 73 -4.92 5.25 5.87
C TRP A 73 -5.31 6.72 5.90
N LEU A 74 -6.38 7.05 5.19
CA LEU A 74 -6.97 8.38 5.26
C LEU A 74 -7.64 8.61 6.60
N ARG A 75 -7.41 9.77 7.19
CA ARG A 75 -8.06 10.22 8.40
C ARG A 75 -8.56 11.64 8.20
N ARG A 76 -9.66 11.97 8.91
CA ARG A 76 -10.16 13.34 8.92
C ARG A 76 -9.51 14.09 10.10
N ARG A 77 -8.89 15.24 9.77
CA ARG A 77 -8.27 16.11 10.75
C ARG A 77 -8.81 17.52 10.54
N LYS A 78 -9.58 18.05 11.51
CA LYS A 78 -10.15 19.40 11.43
C LYS A 78 -10.87 19.65 10.09
N GLY A 79 -11.70 18.69 9.68
CA GLY A 79 -12.46 18.78 8.44
C GLY A 79 -11.70 18.48 7.15
N LYS A 80 -10.41 18.19 7.23
CA LYS A 80 -9.58 17.86 6.06
C LYS A 80 -9.19 16.40 6.08
N LEU A 81 -9.04 15.82 4.89
CA LEU A 81 -8.52 14.47 4.76
C LEU A 81 -6.99 14.49 4.73
N VAL A 82 -6.40 13.66 5.57
CA VAL A 82 -4.94 13.52 5.68
C VAL A 82 -4.62 12.04 5.54
N PHE A 83 -3.57 11.72 4.79
CA PHE A 83 -3.09 10.34 4.70
C PHE A 83 -2.07 10.12 5.81
N VAL A 84 -2.44 9.31 6.80
CA VAL A 84 -1.54 8.99 7.91
C VAL A 84 -0.66 7.82 7.52
N ILE A 85 0.63 7.93 7.83
CA ILE A 85 1.62 6.89 7.56
C ILE A 85 2.18 6.42 8.90
N ASN A 86 2.15 5.11 9.11
CA ASN A 86 2.82 4.47 10.24
C ASN A 86 4.06 3.72 9.73
N PRO A 87 5.25 4.33 9.81
CA PRO A 87 6.46 3.70 9.27
C PRO A 87 6.78 2.35 9.91
N SER A 88 6.44 2.16 11.17
CA SER A 88 6.71 0.91 11.88
C SER A 88 5.91 -0.28 11.35
N LYS A 89 4.82 -0.03 10.64
CA LYS A 89 4.01 -1.11 10.03
C LYS A 89 4.67 -1.66 8.76
N GLY A 90 5.65 -0.96 8.21
CA GLY A 90 6.49 -1.46 7.13
C GLY A 90 5.96 -1.21 5.73
N TRP A 91 6.81 -1.50 4.77
CA TRP A 91 6.52 -1.26 3.35
C TRP A 91 5.33 -2.08 2.84
N GLN A 92 5.17 -3.32 3.32
CA GLN A 92 4.06 -4.17 2.86
C GLN A 92 2.72 -3.58 3.27
N ASN A 93 2.61 -3.12 4.50
CA ASN A 93 1.38 -2.48 4.99
C ASN A 93 1.09 -1.19 4.23
N LEU A 94 2.12 -0.38 4.01
CA LEU A 94 1.97 0.87 3.27
C LEU A 94 1.52 0.61 1.83
N ASN A 95 2.13 -0.36 1.16
CA ASN A 95 1.75 -0.71 -0.20
C ASN A 95 0.30 -1.18 -0.28
N HIS A 96 -0.13 -2.00 0.69
CA HIS A 96 -1.51 -2.46 0.75
C HIS A 96 -2.48 -1.28 0.92
N ALA A 97 -2.15 -0.35 1.82
CA ALA A 97 -2.99 0.82 2.06
C ALA A 97 -3.11 1.72 0.84
N ILE A 98 -1.98 2.03 0.19
CA ILE A 98 -2.02 2.91 -0.99
C ILE A 98 -2.65 2.20 -2.19
N GLY A 99 -2.46 0.89 -2.30
CA GLY A 99 -3.13 0.10 -3.33
C GLY A 99 -4.64 0.18 -3.22
N HIS A 100 -5.18 0.06 -2.01
CA HIS A 100 -6.60 0.23 -1.76
C HIS A 100 -7.08 1.63 -2.10
N LEU A 101 -6.35 2.65 -1.70
CA LEU A 101 -6.74 4.03 -1.97
C LEU A 101 -6.75 4.33 -3.46
N LEU A 102 -5.74 3.89 -4.19
CA LEU A 102 -5.68 4.05 -5.64
C LEU A 102 -6.82 3.32 -6.33
N ALA A 103 -7.08 2.07 -5.93
CA ALA A 103 -8.18 1.30 -6.51
C ALA A 103 -9.52 1.97 -6.23
N TYR A 104 -9.72 2.42 -5.00
CA TYR A 104 -10.94 3.10 -4.60
C TYR A 104 -11.18 4.38 -5.43
N ARG A 105 -10.13 5.16 -5.68
CA ARG A 105 -10.26 6.40 -6.45
C ARG A 105 -10.35 6.17 -7.95
N LYS A 106 -9.64 5.19 -8.47
CA LYS A 106 -9.63 4.90 -9.90
C LYS A 106 -10.82 4.05 -10.34
N TYR A 107 -11.26 3.14 -9.47
CA TYR A 107 -12.34 2.19 -9.77
C TYR A 107 -13.36 2.18 -8.63
N PRO A 108 -14.09 3.30 -8.40
CA PRO A 108 -14.92 3.43 -7.20
C PRO A 108 -16.06 2.42 -7.08
N LYS A 109 -16.44 1.76 -8.17
CA LYS A 109 -17.50 0.75 -8.15
C LYS A 109 -16.98 -0.67 -7.90
N LEU A 110 -15.67 -0.88 -7.91
CA LEU A 110 -15.12 -2.21 -7.67
C LEU A 110 -15.08 -2.53 -6.18
N ARG A 111 -15.17 -3.82 -5.88
CA ARG A 111 -15.06 -4.31 -4.50
C ARG A 111 -13.63 -4.22 -4.00
N PRO A 112 -13.44 -4.04 -2.68
CA PRO A 112 -12.11 -4.20 -2.10
C PRO A 112 -11.53 -5.58 -2.45
N HIS A 113 -10.21 -5.64 -2.61
CA HIS A 113 -9.50 -6.86 -2.99
C HIS A 113 -9.93 -7.43 -4.35
N SER A 114 -10.33 -6.54 -5.27
CA SER A 114 -10.57 -6.91 -6.66
C SER A 114 -9.25 -7.25 -7.36
N THR A 115 -9.36 -7.83 -8.55
CA THR A 115 -8.19 -8.10 -9.40
C THR A 115 -7.42 -6.81 -9.69
N GLU A 116 -8.12 -5.72 -9.98
CA GLU A 116 -7.51 -4.41 -10.23
C GLU A 116 -6.75 -3.91 -9.01
N ASN A 117 -7.31 -4.06 -7.81
CA ASN A 117 -6.64 -3.73 -6.56
C ASN A 117 -5.35 -4.54 -6.40
N ALA A 118 -5.43 -5.84 -6.66
CA ALA A 118 -4.28 -6.74 -6.56
C ALA A 118 -3.16 -6.33 -7.53
N TRP A 119 -3.49 -6.00 -8.77
CA TRP A 119 -2.49 -5.54 -9.74
C TRP A 119 -1.83 -4.23 -9.34
N LEU A 120 -2.57 -3.33 -8.71
CA LEU A 120 -1.98 -2.10 -8.17
C LEU A 120 -0.96 -2.43 -7.08
N GLU A 121 -1.26 -3.40 -6.21
CA GLU A 121 -0.30 -3.82 -5.18
C GLU A 121 0.92 -4.50 -5.78
N VAL A 122 0.77 -5.25 -6.88
CA VAL A 122 1.92 -5.82 -7.61
C VAL A 122 2.82 -4.69 -8.12
N ARG A 123 2.24 -3.68 -8.76
CA ARG A 123 3.01 -2.54 -9.27
C ARG A 123 3.72 -1.80 -8.16
N GLY A 124 3.02 -1.54 -7.05
CA GLY A 124 3.60 -0.85 -5.91
C GLY A 124 4.72 -1.64 -5.26
N ALA A 125 4.55 -2.95 -5.11
CA ALA A 125 5.59 -3.81 -4.55
C ALA A 125 6.85 -3.81 -5.42
N LYS A 126 6.70 -3.89 -6.73
CA LYS A 126 7.84 -3.83 -7.67
C LYS A 126 8.57 -2.50 -7.55
N LEU A 127 7.85 -1.40 -7.46
CA LEU A 127 8.44 -0.07 -7.30
C LEU A 127 9.24 0.04 -5.99
N ILE A 128 8.66 -0.44 -4.89
CA ILE A 128 9.32 -0.41 -3.59
C ILE A 128 10.62 -1.23 -3.62
N VAL A 129 10.56 -2.44 -4.15
CA VAL A 129 11.72 -3.32 -4.21
C VAL A 129 12.82 -2.71 -5.06
N LYS A 130 12.46 -2.10 -6.17
CA LYS A 130 13.42 -1.49 -7.10
C LYS A 130 14.09 -0.26 -6.51
N ASP A 131 13.31 0.65 -5.92
CA ASP A 131 13.78 2.01 -5.62
C ASP A 131 13.93 2.31 -4.13
N TYR A 132 13.26 1.56 -3.25
CA TYR A 132 13.17 1.93 -1.83
C TYR A 132 13.66 0.85 -0.87
N LEU A 133 13.64 -0.39 -1.28
CA LEU A 133 14.06 -1.51 -0.43
C LEU A 133 15.49 -1.89 -0.79
N LYS A 134 16.42 -1.58 0.11
CA LYS A 134 17.82 -1.90 -0.08
C LYS A 134 18.36 -2.69 1.10
#